data_d6398412d13837c74d98601eb6d3fdb0
#
_entry.id   d6398412d13837c74d98601eb6d3fdb0
#
_cell.length_a   1.000
_cell.length_b   1.000
_cell.length_c   1.000
_cell.angle_alpha   90.00
_cell.angle_beta   90.00
_cell.angle_gamma   90.00
#
_symmetry.space_group_name_H-M   'P 1'
#
loop_
_entity.id
_entity.type
_entity.pdbx_description
1 polymer ?
#
loop_
_entity_poly.entity_id
_entity_poly.type
_entity_poly.pdbx_seq_one_letter_code
_entity_poly.pdbx_strand_id
1 'polypeptide(L)'
;MTAYKGENLTEAYMEEAVTFKSGDLNISGVVHIPDDMAAGERRPAIIVLHGFGSRKNAGNVTGPAAMFSRWGYVVLRFDMRGCGDSDGLFGHLLCLDQVEDTRSALTSLQSRPEVDADRIGLVGSSFGAAVAVYTGGVDDRVAAVISSGGWGNGERKFRGQHPTPEMWDAFTKMLAEGKKHRQETGEPLFVDRYAIVPIPEHLRGNMPSGSVLQFTADTAQGMMDFTAEDVIGNIAPRPVLLLHSSVDSVTPTEQSVEMFKRAGQPTDLHLTADTDHFMMAESNTRVINIIQDWLARYFPVNATTDA
;
A
#
# COMPACT_ATOMS: atom_id res chain seq x y z
N MET A 1 17.10 -3.92 42.10
CA MET A 1 16.02 -3.34 41.32
C MET A 1 16.52 -2.06 40.68
N THR A 2 17.11 -2.15 39.52
CA THR A 2 17.65 -1.00 38.77
C THR A 2 16.62 -0.64 37.72
N ALA A 3 15.99 0.52 37.86
CA ALA A 3 15.02 1.04 36.91
C ALA A 3 15.73 1.29 35.57
N TYR A 4 15.28 0.62 34.53
CA TYR A 4 15.58 0.95 33.14
C TYR A 4 14.98 2.33 32.83
N LYS A 5 15.82 3.36 32.80
CA LYS A 5 15.43 4.64 32.18
C LYS A 5 15.31 4.39 30.69
N GLY A 6 14.08 4.50 30.17
CA GLY A 6 13.87 4.55 28.73
C GLY A 6 14.64 5.76 28.17
N GLU A 7 15.62 5.49 27.35
CA GLU A 7 16.21 6.50 26.48
C GLU A 7 15.09 6.94 25.54
N ASN A 8 14.72 8.23 25.59
CA ASN A 8 13.97 8.88 24.53
C ASN A 8 14.81 8.73 23.25
N LEU A 9 14.45 7.79 22.39
CA LEU A 9 14.92 7.79 21.02
C LEU A 9 14.44 9.11 20.42
N THR A 10 15.30 10.10 20.32
CA THR A 10 15.08 11.26 19.47
C THR A 10 14.77 10.71 18.10
N GLU A 11 13.60 11.10 17.55
CA GLU A 11 13.18 10.67 16.22
C GLU A 11 14.31 11.06 15.25
N ALA A 12 14.91 10.05 14.58
CA ALA A 12 16.06 10.25 13.67
C ALA A 12 15.60 10.81 12.30
N TYR A 13 14.47 11.52 12.27
CA TYR A 13 13.89 12.15 11.09
C TYR A 13 12.96 13.29 11.49
N MET A 14 12.77 14.24 10.56
CA MET A 14 11.79 15.32 10.64
C MET A 14 10.54 14.95 9.83
N GLU A 15 9.35 15.26 10.34
CA GLU A 15 8.09 15.16 9.60
C GLU A 15 7.66 16.54 9.04
N GLU A 16 7.32 16.57 7.77
CA GLU A 16 6.78 17.74 7.07
C GLU A 16 5.40 17.42 6.49
N ALA A 17 4.37 18.14 6.93
CA ALA A 17 3.05 18.05 6.31
C ALA A 17 3.09 18.67 4.91
N VAL A 18 2.57 17.92 3.92
CA VAL A 18 2.55 18.32 2.52
C VAL A 18 1.16 18.15 1.93
N THR A 19 0.88 18.93 0.92
CA THR A 19 -0.30 18.77 0.06
C THR A 19 0.15 18.81 -1.40
N PHE A 20 -0.29 17.85 -2.19
CA PHE A 20 -0.03 17.82 -3.62
C PHE A 20 -1.33 17.64 -4.41
N LYS A 21 -1.30 17.98 -5.70
CA LYS A 21 -2.45 17.83 -6.58
C LYS A 21 -2.48 16.45 -7.24
N SER A 22 -3.69 15.85 -7.31
CA SER A 22 -4.01 14.72 -8.17
C SER A 22 -5.25 15.07 -8.97
N GLY A 23 -5.08 15.47 -10.23
CA GLY A 23 -6.10 16.21 -10.96
C GLY A 23 -6.47 17.50 -10.22
N ASP A 24 -7.77 17.72 -10.00
CA ASP A 24 -8.27 18.89 -9.27
C ASP A 24 -8.27 18.72 -7.75
N LEU A 25 -8.01 17.50 -7.25
CA LEU A 25 -8.07 17.16 -5.82
C LEU A 25 -6.77 17.54 -5.09
N ASN A 26 -6.91 17.94 -3.81
CA ASN A 26 -5.80 18.10 -2.89
C ASN A 26 -5.60 16.77 -2.13
N ILE A 27 -4.40 16.24 -2.22
CA ILE A 27 -4.00 15.01 -1.53
C ILE A 27 -3.11 15.37 -0.35
N SER A 28 -3.52 14.95 0.84
CA SER A 28 -2.84 15.25 2.10
C SER A 28 -1.80 14.19 2.42
N GLY A 29 -0.56 14.60 2.64
CA GLY A 29 0.57 13.73 2.93
C GLY A 29 1.46 14.23 4.05
N VAL A 30 2.43 13.39 4.41
CA VAL A 30 3.54 13.72 5.32
C VAL A 30 4.82 13.14 4.71
N VAL A 31 5.84 13.97 4.58
CA VAL A 31 7.19 13.56 4.19
C VAL A 31 8.04 13.42 5.44
N HIS A 32 8.74 12.29 5.55
CA HIS A 32 9.77 12.06 6.55
C HIS A 32 11.13 12.32 5.89
N ILE A 33 11.95 13.15 6.51
CA ILE A 33 13.29 13.51 6.04
C ILE A 33 14.28 13.06 7.10
N PRO A 34 15.23 12.14 6.78
CA PRO A 34 16.26 11.71 7.74
C PRO A 34 17.10 12.88 8.26
N ASP A 35 17.33 12.94 9.57
CA ASP A 35 18.07 14.04 10.22
C ASP A 35 19.57 14.06 9.90
N ASP A 36 20.12 12.92 9.44
CA ASP A 36 21.54 12.74 9.13
C ASP A 36 21.91 13.15 7.68
N MET A 37 20.97 13.73 6.93
CA MET A 37 21.24 14.21 5.57
C MET A 37 22.15 15.44 5.57
N ALA A 38 23.20 15.40 4.75
CA ALA A 38 24.04 16.57 4.51
C ALA A 38 23.33 17.63 3.66
N ALA A 39 23.73 18.88 3.79
CA ALA A 39 23.17 19.96 2.98
C ALA A 39 23.40 19.69 1.47
N GLY A 40 22.31 19.65 0.69
CA GLY A 40 22.35 19.36 -0.75
C GLY A 40 22.44 17.87 -1.11
N GLU A 41 22.46 16.96 -0.11
CA GLU A 41 22.38 15.52 -0.34
C GLU A 41 21.01 15.16 -0.91
N ARG A 42 21.00 14.18 -1.82
CA ARG A 42 19.78 13.55 -2.32
C ARG A 42 19.78 12.08 -1.95
N ARG A 43 18.64 11.59 -1.48
CA ARG A 43 18.47 10.18 -1.12
C ARG A 43 17.33 9.54 -1.90
N PRO A 44 17.37 8.21 -2.08
CA PRO A 44 16.23 7.48 -2.62
C PRO A 44 15.03 7.67 -1.73
N ALA A 45 13.84 7.69 -2.35
CA ALA A 45 12.60 7.86 -1.62
C ALA A 45 11.70 6.63 -1.68
N ILE A 46 10.84 6.48 -0.68
CA ILE A 46 9.81 5.44 -0.60
C ILE A 46 8.45 6.09 -0.40
N ILE A 47 7.46 5.69 -1.20
CA ILE A 47 6.05 6.02 -0.96
C ILE A 47 5.41 4.83 -0.23
N VAL A 48 4.83 5.08 0.95
CA VAL A 48 4.11 4.08 1.75
C VAL A 48 2.61 4.21 1.51
N LEU A 49 2.01 3.18 0.91
CA LEU A 49 0.60 3.12 0.55
C LEU A 49 -0.21 2.34 1.58
N HIS A 50 -1.24 2.96 2.12
CA HIS A 50 -2.09 2.36 3.14
C HIS A 50 -3.05 1.29 2.61
N GLY A 51 -3.55 0.42 3.50
CA GLY A 51 -4.56 -0.59 3.19
C GLY A 51 -5.96 0.02 2.97
N PHE A 52 -6.91 -0.83 2.58
CA PHE A 52 -8.30 -0.48 2.25
C PHE A 52 -8.95 0.41 3.31
N GLY A 53 -9.32 1.64 2.92
CA GLY A 53 -9.98 2.62 3.79
C GLY A 53 -9.23 2.99 5.07
N SER A 54 -7.90 2.83 5.09
CA SER A 54 -7.02 3.31 6.14
C SER A 54 -6.65 4.79 5.90
N ARG A 55 -5.61 5.29 6.55
CA ARG A 55 -5.16 6.68 6.43
C ARG A 55 -3.67 6.80 6.73
N LYS A 56 -3.05 7.90 6.29
CA LYS A 56 -1.62 8.20 6.50
C LYS A 56 -1.15 8.16 7.95
N ASN A 57 -2.06 8.47 8.90
CA ASN A 57 -1.76 8.50 10.34
C ASN A 57 -2.07 7.19 11.07
N ALA A 58 -2.39 6.11 10.36
CA ALA A 58 -2.60 4.80 10.95
C ALA A 58 -1.27 4.16 11.34
N GLY A 59 -1.22 3.45 12.49
CA GLY A 59 0.02 2.86 13.01
C GLY A 59 0.70 1.89 12.06
N ASN A 60 -0.06 1.18 11.24
CA ASN A 60 0.44 0.29 10.19
C ASN A 60 0.96 1.03 8.94
N VAL A 61 0.96 2.36 8.95
CA VAL A 61 1.54 3.25 7.92
C VAL A 61 2.66 4.08 8.52
N THR A 62 2.42 4.69 9.69
CA THR A 62 3.43 5.51 10.38
C THR A 62 4.64 4.69 10.83
N GLY A 63 4.42 3.47 11.33
CA GLY A 63 5.50 2.57 11.74
C GLY A 63 6.47 2.24 10.58
N PRO A 64 5.99 1.66 9.47
CA PRO A 64 6.83 1.45 8.29
C PRO A 64 7.48 2.73 7.76
N ALA A 65 6.76 3.85 7.70
CA ALA A 65 7.33 5.13 7.24
C ALA A 65 8.49 5.59 8.13
N ALA A 66 8.32 5.55 9.44
CA ALA A 66 9.38 5.85 10.41
C ALA A 66 10.58 4.90 10.28
N MET A 67 10.31 3.61 10.11
CA MET A 67 11.34 2.58 9.94
C MET A 67 12.20 2.85 8.70
N PHE A 68 11.59 3.07 7.53
CA PHE A 68 12.32 3.36 6.30
C PHE A 68 13.11 4.67 6.40
N SER A 69 12.56 5.69 7.09
CA SER A 69 13.28 6.95 7.30
C SER A 69 14.49 6.77 8.21
N ARG A 70 14.39 5.96 9.26
CA ARG A 70 15.56 5.58 10.10
C ARG A 70 16.62 4.78 9.34
N TRP A 71 16.23 4.10 8.25
CA TRP A 71 17.18 3.41 7.34
C TRP A 71 17.79 4.35 6.30
N GLY A 72 17.40 5.63 6.31
CA GLY A 72 18.01 6.67 5.48
C GLY A 72 17.23 7.02 4.22
N TYR A 73 16.00 6.53 4.03
CA TYR A 73 15.15 6.92 2.90
C TYR A 73 14.35 8.17 3.23
N VAL A 74 14.15 9.04 2.24
CA VAL A 74 13.06 10.03 2.30
C VAL A 74 11.74 9.28 2.11
N VAL A 75 10.74 9.52 2.97
CA VAL A 75 9.50 8.72 2.92
C VAL A 75 8.28 9.62 2.81
N LEU A 76 7.41 9.35 1.84
CA LEU A 76 6.09 9.96 1.74
C LEU A 76 5.02 8.94 2.14
N ARG A 77 4.15 9.34 3.06
CA ARG A 77 2.86 8.67 3.34
C ARG A 77 1.74 9.66 3.10
N PHE A 78 0.66 9.25 2.46
CA PHE A 78 -0.45 10.14 2.14
C PHE A 78 -1.79 9.43 2.31
N ASP A 79 -2.87 10.20 2.47
CA ASP A 79 -4.23 9.69 2.39
C ASP A 79 -4.64 9.59 0.92
N MET A 80 -5.01 8.41 0.46
CA MET A 80 -5.63 8.23 -0.86
C MET A 80 -6.93 9.03 -0.93
N ARG A 81 -7.32 9.53 -2.11
CA ARG A 81 -8.60 10.25 -2.28
C ARG A 81 -9.77 9.49 -1.66
N GLY A 82 -10.68 10.19 -1.02
CA GLY A 82 -11.81 9.58 -0.30
C GLY A 82 -11.46 8.95 1.03
N CYS A 83 -10.22 9.16 1.55
CA CYS A 83 -9.76 8.74 2.87
C CYS A 83 -9.14 9.91 3.64
N GLY A 84 -9.14 9.82 4.96
CA GLY A 84 -8.43 10.73 5.86
C GLY A 84 -8.73 12.20 5.61
N ASP A 85 -7.68 12.99 5.35
CA ASP A 85 -7.75 14.44 5.13
C ASP A 85 -7.65 14.84 3.64
N SER A 86 -7.60 13.86 2.72
CA SER A 86 -7.58 14.11 1.28
C SER A 86 -8.98 14.41 0.73
N ASP A 87 -9.03 15.20 -0.35
CA ASP A 87 -10.26 15.45 -1.08
C ASP A 87 -10.84 14.18 -1.70
N GLY A 88 -12.06 14.29 -2.23
CA GLY A 88 -12.80 13.19 -2.84
C GLY A 88 -14.01 12.78 -2.02
N LEU A 89 -14.88 11.97 -2.63
CA LEU A 89 -16.04 11.44 -1.93
C LEU A 89 -15.59 10.40 -0.89
N PHE A 90 -15.81 10.69 0.38
CA PHE A 90 -15.38 9.81 1.48
C PHE A 90 -15.98 8.39 1.34
N GLY A 91 -15.14 7.37 1.32
CA GLY A 91 -15.54 5.99 1.09
C GLY A 91 -15.76 5.59 -0.37
N HIS A 92 -15.42 6.46 -1.33
CA HIS A 92 -15.40 6.13 -2.75
C HIS A 92 -13.95 5.91 -3.22
N LEU A 93 -13.49 4.66 -3.21
CA LEU A 93 -12.11 4.29 -3.49
C LEU A 93 -12.02 3.42 -4.74
N LEU A 94 -11.82 4.02 -5.90
CA LEU A 94 -11.57 3.27 -7.13
C LEU A 94 -10.07 2.97 -7.25
N CYS A 95 -9.71 1.73 -7.53
CA CYS A 95 -8.30 1.31 -7.60
C CYS A 95 -7.48 2.13 -8.59
N LEU A 96 -8.02 2.43 -9.77
CA LEU A 96 -7.33 3.23 -10.79
C LEU A 96 -7.15 4.69 -10.36
N ASP A 97 -8.09 5.26 -9.60
CA ASP A 97 -7.93 6.59 -9.02
C ASP A 97 -6.77 6.62 -8.01
N GLN A 98 -6.59 5.53 -7.24
CA GLN A 98 -5.47 5.41 -6.31
C GLN A 98 -4.13 5.25 -7.03
N VAL A 99 -4.13 4.61 -8.21
CA VAL A 99 -2.97 4.59 -9.11
C VAL A 99 -2.60 6.02 -9.55
N GLU A 100 -3.58 6.84 -9.95
CA GLU A 100 -3.34 8.23 -10.34
C GLU A 100 -2.86 9.09 -9.16
N ASP A 101 -3.40 8.90 -7.95
CA ASP A 101 -2.89 9.57 -6.75
C ASP A 101 -1.43 9.20 -6.47
N THR A 102 -1.07 7.93 -6.64
CA THR A 102 0.30 7.44 -6.47
C THR A 102 1.24 8.02 -7.53
N ARG A 103 0.80 8.15 -8.78
CA ARG A 103 1.56 8.81 -9.85
C ARG A 103 1.76 10.30 -9.58
N SER A 104 0.77 10.94 -9.01
CA SER A 104 0.86 12.34 -8.56
C SER A 104 1.81 12.51 -7.37
N ALA A 105 1.82 11.54 -6.45
CA ALA A 105 2.77 11.47 -5.35
C ALA A 105 4.23 11.30 -5.85
N LEU A 106 4.46 10.46 -6.88
CA LEU A 106 5.76 10.35 -7.55
C LEU A 106 6.22 11.72 -8.09
N THR A 107 5.35 12.43 -8.80
CA THR A 107 5.63 13.77 -9.34
C THR A 107 5.97 14.77 -8.24
N SER A 108 5.24 14.73 -7.13
CA SER A 108 5.49 15.57 -5.97
C SER A 108 6.87 15.30 -5.35
N LEU A 109 7.23 14.03 -5.15
CA LEU A 109 8.55 13.67 -4.61
C LEU A 109 9.69 14.03 -5.56
N GLN A 110 9.52 13.82 -6.87
CA GLN A 110 10.56 14.19 -7.86
C GLN A 110 10.91 15.68 -7.85
N SER A 111 9.99 16.55 -7.42
CA SER A 111 10.22 17.99 -7.33
C SER A 111 10.97 18.43 -6.06
N ARG A 112 11.20 17.52 -5.11
CA ARG A 112 11.84 17.84 -3.83
C ARG A 112 13.37 17.83 -3.95
N PRO A 113 14.05 18.82 -3.35
CA PRO A 113 15.51 18.96 -3.48
C PRO A 113 16.30 17.83 -2.78
N GLU A 114 15.74 17.22 -1.72
CA GLU A 114 16.34 16.13 -0.96
C GLU A 114 16.10 14.74 -1.55
N VAL A 115 15.30 14.63 -2.63
CA VAL A 115 14.96 13.37 -3.27
C VAL A 115 15.81 13.11 -4.51
N ASP A 116 16.36 11.92 -4.62
CA ASP A 116 16.89 11.39 -5.89
C ASP A 116 15.69 11.02 -6.79
N ALA A 117 15.42 11.87 -7.77
CA ALA A 117 14.22 11.81 -8.61
C ALA A 117 14.10 10.52 -9.45
N ASP A 118 15.22 9.83 -9.70
CA ASP A 118 15.28 8.58 -10.44
C ASP A 118 15.17 7.34 -9.54
N ARG A 119 15.12 7.55 -8.22
CA ARG A 119 15.13 6.47 -7.24
C ARG A 119 13.98 6.59 -6.24
N ILE A 120 12.75 6.35 -6.72
CA ILE A 120 11.55 6.35 -5.91
C ILE A 120 10.90 4.97 -5.94
N GLY A 121 10.84 4.31 -4.77
CA GLY A 121 10.21 3.00 -4.58
C GLY A 121 8.79 3.12 -4.03
N LEU A 122 7.98 2.09 -4.26
CA LEU A 122 6.65 1.95 -3.68
C LEU A 122 6.61 0.80 -2.68
N VAL A 123 6.04 1.03 -1.52
CA VAL A 123 5.76 0.00 -0.51
C VAL A 123 4.28 0.06 -0.17
N GLY A 124 3.57 -1.03 -0.37
CA GLY A 124 2.15 -1.11 -0.08
C GLY A 124 1.77 -2.28 0.81
N SER A 125 0.70 -2.10 1.59
CA SER A 125 0.09 -3.17 2.38
C SER A 125 -1.35 -3.40 1.92
N SER A 126 -1.73 -4.68 1.70
CA SER A 126 -3.09 -5.06 1.33
C SER A 126 -3.58 -4.34 0.07
N PHE A 127 -4.58 -3.46 0.17
CA PHE A 127 -5.06 -2.61 -0.93
C PHE A 127 -3.92 -1.79 -1.55
N GLY A 128 -3.12 -1.11 -0.72
CA GLY A 128 -1.98 -0.33 -1.18
C GLY A 128 -0.90 -1.18 -1.87
N ALA A 129 -0.80 -2.46 -1.52
CA ALA A 129 0.12 -3.39 -2.17
C ALA A 129 -0.28 -3.71 -3.62
N ALA A 130 -1.58 -3.89 -3.87
CA ALA A 130 -2.10 -4.09 -5.23
C ALA A 130 -1.93 -2.81 -6.08
N VAL A 131 -2.19 -1.63 -5.48
CA VAL A 131 -1.96 -0.31 -6.12
C VAL A 131 -0.47 -0.12 -6.42
N ALA A 132 0.45 -0.49 -5.49
CA ALA A 132 1.89 -0.38 -5.72
C ALA A 132 2.36 -1.22 -6.92
N VAL A 133 1.91 -2.48 -7.01
CA VAL A 133 2.23 -3.36 -8.14
C VAL A 133 1.69 -2.80 -9.45
N TYR A 134 0.42 -2.39 -9.47
CA TYR A 134 -0.18 -1.84 -10.69
C TYR A 134 0.53 -0.57 -11.14
N THR A 135 0.77 0.38 -10.21
CA THR A 135 1.49 1.62 -10.52
C THR A 135 2.89 1.32 -11.07
N GLY A 136 3.63 0.39 -10.44
CA GLY A 136 4.94 -0.03 -10.93
C GLY A 136 4.90 -0.59 -12.35
N GLY A 137 3.82 -1.30 -12.72
CA GLY A 137 3.64 -1.88 -14.05
C GLY A 137 3.22 -0.89 -15.14
N VAL A 138 2.74 0.31 -14.77
CA VAL A 138 2.25 1.33 -15.73
C VAL A 138 3.00 2.66 -15.65
N ASP A 139 3.95 2.81 -14.74
CA ASP A 139 4.76 4.03 -14.58
C ASP A 139 6.24 3.68 -14.35
N ASP A 140 7.07 3.97 -15.34
CA ASP A 140 8.49 3.61 -15.34
C ASP A 140 9.35 4.43 -14.36
N ARG A 141 8.81 5.47 -13.75
CA ARG A 141 9.47 6.25 -12.69
C ARG A 141 9.57 5.49 -11.37
N VAL A 142 8.77 4.44 -11.19
CA VAL A 142 8.85 3.57 -10.01
C VAL A 142 10.10 2.71 -10.10
N ALA A 143 11.08 2.92 -9.24
CA ALA A 143 12.37 2.25 -9.28
C ALA A 143 12.37 0.87 -8.58
N ALA A 144 11.47 0.64 -7.62
CA ALA A 144 11.36 -0.61 -6.86
C ALA A 144 9.95 -0.78 -6.29
N VAL A 145 9.48 -2.01 -6.12
CA VAL A 145 8.15 -2.29 -5.53
C VAL A 145 8.24 -3.34 -4.43
N ILE A 146 7.63 -3.03 -3.27
CA ILE A 146 7.39 -3.99 -2.18
C ILE A 146 5.88 -4.11 -1.98
N SER A 147 5.34 -5.31 -2.17
CA SER A 147 3.93 -5.64 -2.02
C SER A 147 3.74 -6.61 -0.86
N SER A 148 3.04 -6.20 0.20
CA SER A 148 2.76 -7.02 1.37
C SER A 148 1.27 -7.36 1.47
N GLY A 149 0.90 -8.63 1.27
CA GLY A 149 -0.49 -9.11 1.34
C GLY A 149 -1.41 -8.52 0.27
N GLY A 150 -0.85 -8.14 -0.90
CA GLY A 150 -1.61 -7.59 -2.02
C GLY A 150 -2.33 -8.65 -2.83
N TRP A 151 -3.14 -8.21 -3.79
CA TRP A 151 -3.80 -9.12 -4.74
C TRP A 151 -3.45 -8.77 -6.19
N GLY A 152 -3.38 -9.83 -7.02
CA GLY A 152 -3.15 -9.71 -8.46
C GLY A 152 -4.45 -9.64 -9.28
N ASN A 153 -5.52 -10.34 -8.83
CA ASN A 153 -6.78 -10.43 -9.54
C ASN A 153 -7.97 -10.30 -8.58
N GLY A 154 -8.77 -9.27 -8.79
CA GLY A 154 -9.88 -8.91 -7.91
C GLY A 154 -10.96 -9.98 -7.86
N GLU A 155 -11.39 -10.55 -9.00
CA GLU A 155 -12.41 -11.60 -9.02
C GLU A 155 -11.93 -12.83 -8.24
N ARG A 156 -10.71 -13.32 -8.49
CA ARG A 156 -10.13 -14.45 -7.77
C ARG A 156 -10.03 -14.16 -6.27
N LYS A 157 -9.63 -12.93 -5.89
CA LYS A 157 -9.59 -12.48 -4.49
C LYS A 157 -10.97 -12.60 -3.83
N PHE A 158 -12.00 -12.01 -4.45
CA PHE A 158 -13.33 -12.00 -3.85
C PHE A 158 -14.00 -13.37 -3.83
N ARG A 159 -13.74 -14.23 -4.82
CA ARG A 159 -14.17 -15.63 -4.75
C ARG A 159 -13.55 -16.38 -3.58
N GLY A 160 -12.26 -16.14 -3.28
CA GLY A 160 -11.59 -16.69 -2.10
C GLY A 160 -12.11 -16.13 -0.77
N GLN A 161 -12.54 -14.87 -0.75
CA GLN A 161 -13.09 -14.20 0.44
C GLN A 161 -14.58 -14.54 0.67
N HIS A 162 -15.30 -14.97 -0.37
CA HIS A 162 -16.71 -15.34 -0.32
C HIS A 162 -16.88 -16.80 -0.81
N PRO A 163 -16.33 -17.79 -0.05
CA PRO A 163 -16.12 -19.14 -0.54
C PRO A 163 -17.39 -20.00 -0.65
N THR A 164 -18.52 -19.61 0.00
CA THR A 164 -19.76 -20.33 -0.14
C THR A 164 -20.67 -19.71 -1.20
N PRO A 165 -21.56 -20.50 -1.84
CA PRO A 165 -22.53 -19.95 -2.79
C PRO A 165 -23.34 -18.78 -2.21
N GLU A 166 -23.77 -18.90 -0.96
CA GLU A 166 -24.58 -17.87 -0.29
C GLU A 166 -23.80 -16.57 -0.09
N MET A 167 -22.51 -16.65 0.29
CA MET A 167 -21.64 -15.48 0.44
C MET A 167 -21.38 -14.83 -0.92
N TRP A 168 -21.09 -15.62 -1.93
CA TRP A 168 -20.85 -15.12 -3.28
C TRP A 168 -22.11 -14.48 -3.89
N ASP A 169 -23.28 -15.09 -3.71
CA ASP A 169 -24.56 -14.54 -4.18
C ASP A 169 -24.90 -13.24 -3.47
N ALA A 170 -24.66 -13.14 -2.15
CA ALA A 170 -24.85 -11.91 -1.40
C ALA A 170 -23.93 -10.78 -1.89
N PHE A 171 -22.66 -11.09 -2.14
CA PHE A 171 -21.67 -10.14 -2.65
C PHE A 171 -22.05 -9.64 -4.06
N THR A 172 -22.35 -10.56 -5.00
CA THR A 172 -22.70 -10.19 -6.37
C THR A 172 -24.04 -9.47 -6.44
N LYS A 173 -25.00 -9.81 -5.58
CA LYS A 173 -26.27 -9.09 -5.43
C LYS A 173 -26.03 -7.64 -4.98
N MET A 174 -25.15 -7.42 -3.99
CA MET A 174 -24.77 -6.08 -3.54
C MET A 174 -24.17 -5.25 -4.68
N LEU A 175 -23.30 -5.83 -5.53
CA LEU A 175 -22.77 -5.15 -6.73
C LEU A 175 -23.87 -4.78 -7.72
N ALA A 176 -24.80 -5.70 -7.99
CA ALA A 176 -25.93 -5.46 -8.90
C ALA A 176 -26.86 -4.35 -8.38
N GLU A 177 -27.15 -4.35 -7.07
CA GLU A 177 -27.96 -3.32 -6.41
C GLU A 177 -27.24 -1.96 -6.47
N GLY A 178 -25.93 -1.90 -6.26
CA GLY A 178 -25.15 -0.68 -6.40
C GLY A 178 -25.21 -0.10 -7.81
N LYS A 179 -25.01 -0.95 -8.82
CA LYS A 179 -25.13 -0.55 -10.23
C LYS A 179 -26.53 -0.04 -10.57
N LYS A 180 -27.57 -0.74 -10.13
CA LYS A 180 -28.97 -0.34 -10.33
C LYS A 180 -29.24 1.02 -9.67
N HIS A 181 -28.86 1.18 -8.39
CA HIS A 181 -29.05 2.42 -7.64
C HIS A 181 -28.40 3.61 -8.38
N ARG A 182 -27.14 3.44 -8.85
CA ARG A 182 -26.44 4.47 -9.63
C ARG A 182 -27.19 4.83 -10.92
N GLN A 183 -27.74 3.85 -11.64
CA GLN A 183 -28.51 4.09 -12.86
C GLN A 183 -29.81 4.84 -12.60
N GLU A 184 -30.49 4.56 -11.49
CA GLU A 184 -31.80 5.14 -11.15
C GLU A 184 -31.69 6.53 -10.53
N THR A 185 -30.64 6.80 -9.73
CA THR A 185 -30.53 8.02 -8.91
C THR A 185 -29.40 8.95 -9.34
N GLY A 186 -28.38 8.44 -10.07
CA GLY A 186 -27.13 9.15 -10.32
C GLY A 186 -26.14 9.11 -9.15
N GLU A 187 -26.57 8.64 -7.96
CA GLU A 187 -25.78 8.64 -6.73
C GLU A 187 -25.22 7.24 -6.41
N PRO A 188 -24.06 7.13 -5.71
CA PRO A 188 -23.51 5.84 -5.29
C PRO A 188 -24.33 5.23 -4.14
N LEU A 189 -24.48 3.91 -4.14
CA LEU A 189 -24.99 3.15 -3.00
C LEU A 189 -23.85 2.90 -2.01
N PHE A 190 -24.00 3.31 -0.75
CA PHE A 190 -23.06 2.99 0.32
C PHE A 190 -23.41 1.64 0.98
N VAL A 191 -22.39 0.83 1.21
CA VAL A 191 -22.48 -0.51 1.80
C VAL A 191 -21.46 -0.65 2.93
N ASP A 192 -21.71 -1.58 3.84
CA ASP A 192 -20.80 -1.87 4.96
C ASP A 192 -19.47 -2.45 4.46
N ARG A 193 -18.37 -2.05 5.10
CA ARG A 193 -17.02 -2.53 4.81
C ARG A 193 -16.91 -4.04 4.80
N TYR A 194 -17.55 -4.71 5.76
CA TYR A 194 -17.45 -6.17 5.92
C TYR A 194 -18.31 -6.94 4.92
N ALA A 195 -19.26 -6.28 4.27
CA ALA A 195 -19.94 -6.84 3.11
C ALA A 195 -19.02 -6.90 1.87
N ILE A 196 -18.01 -6.04 1.79
CA ILE A 196 -17.01 -6.02 0.72
C ILE A 196 -15.84 -6.95 1.08
N VAL A 197 -15.22 -6.73 2.24
CA VAL A 197 -14.05 -7.49 2.73
C VAL A 197 -14.40 -8.13 4.07
N PRO A 198 -14.78 -9.42 4.10
CA PRO A 198 -15.23 -10.11 5.31
C PRO A 198 -14.04 -10.42 6.22
N ILE A 199 -13.53 -9.40 6.92
CA ILE A 199 -12.45 -9.56 7.91
C ILE A 199 -12.98 -10.37 9.10
N PRO A 200 -12.30 -11.47 9.51
CA PRO A 200 -12.64 -12.24 10.68
C PRO A 200 -12.76 -11.35 11.95
N GLU A 201 -13.73 -11.64 12.81
CA GLU A 201 -14.06 -10.76 13.94
C GLU A 201 -12.86 -10.53 14.87
N HIS A 202 -12.05 -11.57 15.13
CA HIS A 202 -10.85 -11.47 15.97
C HIS A 202 -9.76 -10.55 15.41
N LEU A 203 -9.77 -10.24 14.09
CA LEU A 203 -8.84 -9.31 13.45
C LEU A 203 -9.39 -7.88 13.35
N ARG A 204 -10.69 -7.67 13.57
CA ARG A 204 -11.29 -6.33 13.43
C ARG A 204 -10.74 -5.34 14.45
N GLY A 205 -10.29 -5.82 15.61
CA GLY A 205 -9.59 -5.02 16.62
C GLY A 205 -8.24 -4.45 16.16
N ASN A 206 -7.62 -5.02 15.12
CA ASN A 206 -6.37 -4.54 14.53
C ASN A 206 -6.58 -3.42 13.51
N MET A 207 -7.84 -3.06 13.23
CA MET A 207 -8.12 -1.96 12.31
C MET A 207 -7.76 -0.62 12.95
N PRO A 208 -7.04 0.24 12.22
CA PRO A 208 -6.67 1.57 12.71
C PRO A 208 -7.92 2.40 13.06
N SER A 209 -7.85 3.15 14.16
CA SER A 209 -8.87 4.14 14.51
C SER A 209 -9.08 5.14 13.37
N GLY A 210 -10.34 5.45 13.04
CA GLY A 210 -10.72 6.33 11.94
C GLY A 210 -10.64 5.68 10.55
N SER A 211 -10.53 4.35 10.47
CA SER A 211 -10.74 3.63 9.21
C SER A 211 -12.16 3.84 8.69
N VAL A 212 -12.29 3.90 7.37
CA VAL A 212 -13.58 3.99 6.67
C VAL A 212 -14.37 2.70 6.90
N LEU A 213 -15.63 2.81 7.32
CA LEU A 213 -16.51 1.67 7.58
C LEU A 213 -17.61 1.48 6.55
N GLN A 214 -17.91 2.50 5.75
CA GLN A 214 -18.87 2.42 4.66
C GLN A 214 -18.21 2.86 3.36
N PHE A 215 -18.42 2.10 2.31
CA PHE A 215 -17.88 2.36 0.99
C PHE A 215 -18.98 2.34 -0.06
N THR A 216 -18.74 2.98 -1.18
CA THR A 216 -19.65 2.83 -2.31
C THR A 216 -19.57 1.42 -2.90
N ALA A 217 -20.69 0.89 -3.40
CA ALA A 217 -20.69 -0.37 -4.12
C ALA A 217 -19.78 -0.33 -5.38
N ASP A 218 -19.59 0.87 -5.95
CA ASP A 218 -18.63 1.08 -7.06
C ASP A 218 -17.19 0.77 -6.62
N THR A 219 -16.84 1.04 -5.37
CA THR A 219 -15.54 0.66 -4.80
C THR A 219 -15.34 -0.86 -4.84
N ALA A 220 -16.36 -1.63 -4.43
CA ALA A 220 -16.30 -3.09 -4.48
C ALA A 220 -16.20 -3.61 -5.92
N GLN A 221 -16.97 -3.02 -6.85
CA GLN A 221 -16.87 -3.35 -8.27
C GLN A 221 -15.50 -3.00 -8.83
N GLY A 222 -14.97 -1.81 -8.57
CA GLY A 222 -13.64 -1.40 -9.03
C GLY A 222 -12.52 -2.28 -8.47
N MET A 223 -12.65 -2.78 -7.23
CA MET A 223 -11.72 -3.76 -6.67
C MET A 223 -11.84 -5.14 -7.34
N MET A 224 -13.06 -5.56 -7.69
CA MET A 224 -13.31 -6.83 -8.38
C MET A 224 -12.74 -6.83 -9.80
N ASP A 225 -12.82 -5.70 -10.49
CA ASP A 225 -12.35 -5.53 -11.87
C ASP A 225 -10.83 -5.26 -11.95
N PHE A 226 -10.17 -5.03 -10.83
CA PHE A 226 -8.76 -4.63 -10.79
C PHE A 226 -7.82 -5.84 -10.90
N THR A 227 -6.88 -5.77 -11.87
CA THR A 227 -5.97 -6.88 -12.23
C THR A 227 -4.50 -6.41 -12.26
N ALA A 228 -3.87 -6.30 -11.07
CA ALA A 228 -2.45 -5.94 -10.98
C ALA A 228 -1.52 -6.98 -11.60
N GLU A 229 -1.95 -8.25 -11.67
CA GLU A 229 -1.18 -9.34 -12.29
C GLU A 229 -1.03 -9.21 -13.81
N ASP A 230 -1.88 -8.40 -14.46
CA ASP A 230 -1.79 -8.20 -15.91
C ASP A 230 -0.66 -7.23 -16.30
N VAL A 231 -0.20 -6.41 -15.36
CA VAL A 231 0.85 -5.40 -15.60
C VAL A 231 2.15 -5.67 -14.84
N ILE A 232 2.18 -6.60 -13.89
CA ILE A 232 3.36 -6.87 -13.06
C ILE A 232 4.60 -7.24 -13.90
N GLY A 233 4.43 -7.93 -15.02
CA GLY A 233 5.50 -8.28 -15.93
C GLY A 233 6.24 -7.08 -16.53
N ASN A 234 5.56 -5.93 -16.64
CA ASN A 234 6.12 -4.69 -17.16
C ASN A 234 7.06 -3.99 -16.16
N ILE A 235 7.08 -4.42 -14.88
CA ILE A 235 8.00 -3.84 -13.90
C ILE A 235 9.44 -4.20 -14.21
N ALA A 236 9.71 -5.40 -14.73
CA ALA A 236 11.06 -5.81 -15.08
C ALA A 236 11.73 -4.84 -16.08
N PRO A 237 13.04 -4.56 -15.93
CA PRO A 237 14.00 -5.19 -15.00
C PRO A 237 14.07 -4.55 -13.59
N ARG A 238 13.11 -3.70 -13.23
CA ARG A 238 13.04 -3.07 -11.91
C ARG A 238 12.64 -4.13 -10.85
N PRO A 239 13.24 -4.10 -9.63
CA PRO A 239 13.06 -5.15 -8.65
C PRO A 239 11.68 -5.12 -7.99
N VAL A 240 11.14 -6.32 -7.71
CA VAL A 240 9.88 -6.52 -7.00
C VAL A 240 10.08 -7.48 -5.83
N LEU A 241 9.56 -7.13 -4.66
CA LEU A 241 9.43 -8.01 -3.49
C LEU A 241 7.96 -8.28 -3.21
N LEU A 242 7.55 -9.53 -3.30
CA LEU A 242 6.23 -10.01 -2.89
C LEU A 242 6.34 -10.69 -1.53
N LEU A 243 5.65 -10.14 -0.53
CA LEU A 243 5.55 -10.68 0.82
C LEU A 243 4.10 -11.11 1.06
N HIS A 244 3.89 -12.33 1.55
CA HIS A 244 2.54 -12.80 1.91
C HIS A 244 2.60 -13.75 3.11
N SER A 245 1.55 -13.73 3.93
CA SER A 245 1.35 -14.78 4.92
C SER A 245 1.05 -16.11 4.21
N SER A 246 1.62 -17.20 4.71
CA SER A 246 1.29 -18.53 4.18
C SER A 246 -0.14 -18.99 4.50
N VAL A 247 -0.81 -18.30 5.41
CA VAL A 247 -2.19 -18.57 5.88
C VAL A 247 -2.95 -17.25 6.08
N ASP A 248 -2.94 -16.39 5.09
CA ASP A 248 -3.60 -15.08 5.16
C ASP A 248 -5.13 -15.24 5.24
N SER A 249 -5.72 -14.75 6.32
CA SER A 249 -7.16 -14.85 6.59
C SER A 249 -7.99 -13.73 5.93
N VAL A 250 -7.33 -12.76 5.28
CA VAL A 250 -7.99 -11.61 4.62
C VAL A 250 -7.81 -11.65 3.12
N THR A 251 -6.57 -11.79 2.63
CA THR A 251 -6.28 -11.86 1.19
C THR A 251 -5.68 -13.23 0.87
N PRO A 252 -6.30 -14.04 0.00
CA PRO A 252 -5.79 -15.37 -0.30
C PRO A 252 -4.33 -15.36 -0.76
N THR A 253 -3.50 -16.23 -0.18
CA THR A 253 -2.04 -16.31 -0.43
C THR A 253 -1.71 -16.55 -1.91
N GLU A 254 -2.58 -17.29 -2.64
CA GLU A 254 -2.47 -17.54 -4.07
C GLU A 254 -2.33 -16.27 -4.90
N GLN A 255 -2.81 -15.12 -4.41
CA GLN A 255 -2.71 -13.85 -5.12
C GLN A 255 -1.25 -13.48 -5.40
N SER A 256 -0.37 -13.57 -4.39
CA SER A 256 1.06 -13.29 -4.59
C SER A 256 1.77 -14.39 -5.37
N VAL A 257 1.34 -15.65 -5.24
CA VAL A 257 1.90 -16.77 -6.03
C VAL A 257 1.60 -16.57 -7.53
N GLU A 258 0.38 -16.18 -7.88
CA GLU A 258 0.01 -15.94 -9.28
C GLU A 258 0.68 -14.68 -9.84
N MET A 259 0.84 -13.61 -9.04
CA MET A 259 1.64 -12.44 -9.43
C MET A 259 3.09 -12.82 -9.70
N PHE A 260 3.71 -13.65 -8.83
CA PHE A 260 5.09 -14.10 -9.01
C PHE A 260 5.30 -14.88 -10.31
N LYS A 261 4.34 -15.75 -10.70
CA LYS A 261 4.39 -16.51 -11.96
C LYS A 261 4.36 -15.62 -13.20
N ARG A 262 3.79 -14.43 -13.12
CA ARG A 262 3.65 -13.47 -14.23
C ARG A 262 4.69 -12.36 -14.20
N ALA A 263 5.37 -12.18 -13.08
CA ALA A 263 6.41 -11.17 -12.92
C ALA A 263 7.65 -11.51 -13.74
N GLY A 264 8.31 -10.47 -14.26
CA GLY A 264 9.67 -10.58 -14.79
C GLY A 264 10.72 -10.55 -13.68
N GLN A 265 12.00 -10.62 -14.04
CA GLN A 265 13.09 -10.62 -13.06
C GLN A 265 13.78 -9.24 -12.98
N PRO A 266 14.30 -8.86 -11.80
CA PRO A 266 14.35 -9.62 -10.54
C PRO A 266 13.04 -9.51 -9.72
N THR A 267 12.47 -10.63 -9.32
CA THR A 267 11.31 -10.68 -8.43
C THR A 267 11.51 -11.75 -7.37
N ASP A 268 11.38 -11.39 -6.10
CA ASP A 268 11.41 -12.31 -4.97
C ASP A 268 10.00 -12.52 -4.40
N LEU A 269 9.68 -13.75 -4.02
CA LEU A 269 8.46 -14.11 -3.30
C LEU A 269 8.81 -14.76 -1.96
N HIS A 270 8.32 -14.19 -0.85
CA HIS A 270 8.43 -14.77 0.48
C HIS A 270 7.05 -15.07 1.06
N LEU A 271 6.80 -16.35 1.35
CA LEU A 271 5.64 -16.80 2.12
C LEU A 271 6.06 -17.00 3.58
N THR A 272 5.50 -16.21 4.48
CA THR A 272 5.90 -16.22 5.90
C THR A 272 4.90 -17.00 6.74
N ALA A 273 5.39 -17.99 7.51
CA ALA A 273 4.60 -18.69 8.50
C ALA A 273 4.47 -17.87 9.80
N ASP A 274 3.55 -18.29 10.66
CA ASP A 274 3.33 -17.72 12.01
C ASP A 274 2.99 -16.22 12.03
N THR A 275 2.43 -15.74 10.96
CA THR A 275 1.90 -14.38 10.84
C THR A 275 0.62 -14.41 10.01
N ASP A 276 -0.22 -13.38 10.13
CA ASP A 276 -1.43 -13.21 9.34
C ASP A 276 -1.31 -11.94 8.50
N HIS A 277 -2.40 -11.44 7.96
CA HIS A 277 -2.47 -10.34 6.98
C HIS A 277 -1.65 -9.09 7.34
N PHE A 278 -1.61 -8.69 8.62
CA PHE A 278 -0.93 -7.47 9.09
C PHE A 278 0.53 -7.75 9.48
N MET A 279 1.39 -8.03 8.50
CA MET A 279 2.74 -8.54 8.75
C MET A 279 3.85 -7.48 8.84
N MET A 280 3.65 -6.25 8.33
CA MET A 280 4.67 -5.19 8.33
C MET A 280 4.68 -4.37 9.64
N ALA A 281 4.80 -5.05 10.78
CA ALA A 281 5.04 -4.42 12.07
C ALA A 281 6.52 -4.56 12.45
N GLU A 282 7.11 -3.54 13.09
CA GLU A 282 8.53 -3.59 13.55
C GLU A 282 8.81 -4.77 14.50
N SER A 283 7.80 -5.22 15.23
CA SER A 283 7.89 -6.42 16.07
C SER A 283 8.06 -7.73 15.29
N ASN A 284 7.71 -7.74 14.00
CA ASN A 284 7.91 -8.88 13.13
C ASN A 284 9.33 -8.85 12.51
N THR A 285 10.34 -9.09 13.35
CA THR A 285 11.76 -9.01 12.95
C THR A 285 12.10 -9.86 11.75
N ARG A 286 11.41 -11.00 11.54
CA ARG A 286 11.62 -11.86 10.38
C ARG A 286 11.26 -11.15 9.08
N VAL A 287 10.09 -10.53 9.00
CA VAL A 287 9.64 -9.79 7.81
C VAL A 287 10.52 -8.55 7.61
N ILE A 288 10.84 -7.85 8.70
CA ILE A 288 11.70 -6.66 8.66
C ILE A 288 13.09 -6.98 8.11
N ASN A 289 13.72 -8.08 8.55
CA ASN A 289 15.02 -8.50 8.03
C ASN A 289 14.97 -8.84 6.53
N ILE A 290 13.91 -9.51 6.06
CA ILE A 290 13.71 -9.79 4.63
C ILE A 290 13.66 -8.48 3.84
N ILE A 291 12.89 -7.50 4.29
CA ILE A 291 12.78 -6.19 3.62
C ILE A 291 14.14 -5.48 3.61
N GLN A 292 14.85 -5.47 4.75
CA GLN A 292 16.13 -4.79 4.89
C GLN A 292 17.21 -5.40 3.99
N ASP A 293 17.32 -6.73 3.97
CA ASP A 293 18.27 -7.44 3.11
C ASP A 293 17.96 -7.22 1.63
N TRP A 294 16.67 -7.22 1.26
CA TRP A 294 16.24 -6.98 -0.10
C TRP A 294 16.54 -5.55 -0.57
N LEU A 295 16.25 -4.55 0.28
CA LEU A 295 16.55 -3.14 0.00
C LEU A 295 18.06 -2.91 -0.12
N ALA A 296 18.87 -3.52 0.77
CA ALA A 296 20.33 -3.42 0.70
C ALA A 296 20.89 -3.95 -0.63
N ARG A 297 20.23 -4.94 -1.21
CA ARG A 297 20.66 -5.55 -2.47
C ARG A 297 20.17 -4.78 -3.71
N TYR A 298 18.91 -4.40 -3.74
CA TYR A 298 18.25 -3.92 -4.96
C TYR A 298 17.92 -2.44 -4.97
N PHE A 299 17.83 -1.84 -3.79
CA PHE A 299 17.45 -0.43 -3.65
C PHE A 299 18.20 0.25 -2.47
N PRO A 300 19.55 0.15 -2.40
CA PRO A 300 20.32 0.67 -1.26
C PRO A 300 20.24 2.20 -1.20
N VAL A 301 20.37 2.77 0.02
CA VAL A 301 20.41 4.24 0.23
C VAL A 301 21.60 4.85 -0.51
N ASN A 302 22.80 4.30 -0.29
CA ASN A 302 24.01 4.72 -1.00
C ASN A 302 24.12 3.90 -2.29
N ALA A 303 24.14 4.55 -3.45
CA ALA A 303 24.47 3.86 -4.67
C ALA A 303 25.87 3.25 -4.51
N THR A 304 25.96 1.93 -4.55
CA THR A 304 27.26 1.29 -4.70
C THR A 304 27.81 1.73 -6.04
N THR A 305 28.85 2.57 -6.00
CA THR A 305 29.70 2.85 -7.16
C THR A 305 30.56 1.60 -7.40
N ASP A 306 29.95 0.50 -7.81
CA ASP A 306 30.67 -0.63 -8.37
C ASP A 306 30.56 -0.57 -9.87
N ALA A 307 31.69 -0.22 -10.47
CA ALA A 307 31.97 -0.21 -11.88
C ALA A 307 31.94 -1.62 -12.49
#